data_1c1e169d74275324a5f75569d7f9c6d3
#
_entry.id   1c1e169d74275324a5f75569d7f9c6d3
#
_cell.length_a   1.000
_cell.length_b   1.000
_cell.length_c   1.000
_cell.angle_alpha   90.00
_cell.angle_beta   90.00
_cell.angle_gamma   90.00
#
_symmetry.space_group_name_H-M   'P 1'
#
loop_
_entity.id
_entity.type
_entity.pdbx_description
1 polymer ?
#
loop_
_entity_poly.entity_id
_entity_poly.type
_entity_poly.pdbx_seq_one_letter_code
_entity_poly.pdbx_strand_id
1 'polypeptide(L)'
;MTMRKRIAFLAGAISFDNQNRVLGGVLKRASELDMDVYVFTCFVNYDESEENKVGAFRIMDLPEFDLFDGVICMKNSIQYEPAVNSLIARIKKSKVPAVSVDEKVDGMYNVGISDYSSQKDIVEHLIETHDLKKINYVCGILQGKEGRERYNAYRDAMEEHGIPVCDNQIYHGNYNRESGRKAVEQFMKYNMPQAIVCANDAMAIGAMERLQQNGYRIPEDVIVTGFDNDELSEFFVPSLTTVDRRQELLGKNAVNLLFERSDDVNVQIDTKTIYRESCGCNMQPAMEIKDLRMEYQNKCLIYEEALDSLKCMELDLTGLENIDELCEKMKKYVVGSDMQSFYMCLCDKNELFADKSVCDHFTEKVSIPLAYQNGKFCSYDDFLSKEILPLEIREKSKRTFYTVTPIYYQHICYGYCVSDGSLFALKSELSYLWTVNIGMALENIRKWQWINRMNE
;
A
#
# COMPACT_ATOMS: atom_id res chain seq x y z
N MET A 1 -3.23 2.27 -35.35
CA MET A 1 -3.72 1.62 -34.11
C MET A 1 -4.31 2.70 -33.24
N THR A 2 -5.53 2.57 -32.76
CA THR A 2 -6.08 3.46 -31.72
C THR A 2 -5.23 3.27 -30.47
N MET A 3 -4.71 4.37 -29.91
CA MET A 3 -4.03 4.31 -28.61
C MET A 3 -4.96 3.72 -27.55
N ARG A 4 -4.46 2.80 -26.72
CA ARG A 4 -5.21 2.23 -25.61
C ARG A 4 -5.54 3.30 -24.57
N LYS A 5 -6.68 3.18 -23.94
CA LYS A 5 -7.04 4.05 -22.82
C LYS A 5 -6.10 3.84 -21.64
N ARG A 6 -5.83 4.90 -20.90
CA ARG A 6 -4.87 4.94 -19.80
C ARG A 6 -5.55 5.34 -18.49
N ILE A 7 -5.29 4.57 -17.44
CA ILE A 7 -5.78 4.84 -16.09
C ILE A 7 -4.58 5.24 -15.22
N ALA A 8 -4.69 6.36 -14.50
CA ALA A 8 -3.79 6.69 -13.41
C ALA A 8 -4.37 6.13 -12.10
N PHE A 9 -3.65 5.22 -11.46
CA PHE A 9 -3.98 4.70 -10.14
C PHE A 9 -3.02 5.30 -9.10
N LEU A 10 -3.57 5.95 -8.07
CA LEU A 10 -2.83 6.75 -7.09
C LEU A 10 -3.05 6.17 -5.70
N ALA A 11 -2.01 5.61 -5.11
CA ALA A 11 -2.07 5.04 -3.78
C ALA A 11 -0.70 5.10 -3.07
N GLY A 12 -0.70 5.34 -1.77
CA GLY A 12 0.46 5.08 -0.93
C GLY A 12 0.51 3.61 -0.54
N ALA A 13 1.72 3.08 -0.30
CA ALA A 13 1.96 1.78 0.33
C ALA A 13 1.17 0.60 -0.27
N ILE A 14 1.27 0.41 -1.59
CA ILE A 14 0.58 -0.70 -2.29
C ILE A 14 1.07 -2.09 -1.84
N SER A 15 2.14 -2.17 -1.05
CA SER A 15 2.61 -3.41 -0.41
C SER A 15 1.64 -3.93 0.66
N PHE A 16 0.81 -3.09 1.24
CA PHE A 16 -0.21 -3.53 2.17
C PHE A 16 -1.34 -4.28 1.45
N ASP A 17 -1.81 -5.36 2.05
CA ASP A 17 -2.78 -6.28 1.44
C ASP A 17 -4.04 -5.57 0.94
N ASN A 18 -4.58 -4.64 1.71
CA ASN A 18 -5.77 -3.87 1.34
C ASN A 18 -5.58 -3.11 0.02
N GLN A 19 -4.52 -2.30 -0.13
CA GLN A 19 -4.23 -1.54 -1.34
C GLN A 19 -3.90 -2.45 -2.53
N ASN A 20 -3.16 -3.53 -2.27
CA ASN A 20 -2.77 -4.51 -3.28
C ASN A 20 -4.01 -5.22 -3.87
N ARG A 21 -4.96 -5.63 -3.05
CA ARG A 21 -6.19 -6.30 -3.49
C ARG A 21 -7.10 -5.36 -4.29
N VAL A 22 -7.20 -4.08 -3.90
CA VAL A 22 -7.91 -3.06 -4.71
C VAL A 22 -7.25 -2.93 -6.08
N LEU A 23 -5.92 -2.77 -6.11
CA LEU A 23 -5.14 -2.71 -7.35
C LEU A 23 -5.35 -3.96 -8.20
N GLY A 24 -5.34 -5.16 -7.60
CA GLY A 24 -5.63 -6.43 -8.27
C GLY A 24 -6.98 -6.40 -9.03
N GLY A 25 -8.01 -5.87 -8.39
CA GLY A 25 -9.32 -5.66 -9.01
C GLY A 25 -9.28 -4.68 -10.18
N VAL A 26 -8.54 -3.57 -10.04
CA VAL A 26 -8.33 -2.58 -11.11
C VAL A 26 -7.61 -3.20 -12.30
N LEU A 27 -6.48 -3.89 -12.05
CA LEU A 27 -5.67 -4.51 -13.10
C LEU A 27 -6.42 -5.57 -13.88
N LYS A 28 -7.16 -6.43 -13.17
CA LYS A 28 -8.00 -7.46 -13.79
C LYS A 28 -9.04 -6.85 -14.71
N ARG A 29 -9.76 -5.82 -14.23
CA ARG A 29 -10.81 -5.18 -15.02
C ARG A 29 -10.26 -4.36 -16.18
N ALA A 30 -9.17 -3.61 -15.97
CA ALA A 30 -8.50 -2.88 -17.02
C ALA A 30 -7.98 -3.80 -18.14
N SER A 31 -7.45 -4.98 -17.77
CA SER A 31 -7.04 -6.00 -18.73
C SER A 31 -8.21 -6.55 -19.56
N GLU A 32 -9.39 -6.78 -18.96
CA GLU A 32 -10.62 -7.18 -19.66
C GLU A 32 -11.07 -6.13 -20.70
N LEU A 33 -10.81 -4.85 -20.43
CA LEU A 33 -11.18 -3.71 -21.27
C LEU A 33 -10.07 -3.20 -22.21
N ASP A 34 -8.92 -3.90 -22.27
CA ASP A 34 -7.74 -3.54 -23.06
C ASP A 34 -7.20 -2.14 -22.75
N MET A 35 -7.01 -1.84 -21.47
CA MET A 35 -6.51 -0.56 -20.97
C MET A 35 -5.16 -0.71 -20.29
N ASP A 36 -4.35 0.35 -20.32
CA ASP A 36 -3.08 0.44 -19.61
C ASP A 36 -3.29 1.11 -18.23
N VAL A 37 -2.62 0.62 -17.19
CA VAL A 37 -2.68 1.19 -15.84
C VAL A 37 -1.31 1.69 -15.42
N TYR A 38 -1.23 2.95 -14.98
CA TYR A 38 -0.05 3.56 -14.40
C TYR A 38 -0.27 3.72 -12.90
N VAL A 39 0.50 2.99 -12.11
CA VAL A 39 0.39 2.94 -10.65
C VAL A 39 1.42 3.88 -10.04
N PHE A 40 0.99 5.05 -9.59
CA PHE A 40 1.84 6.00 -8.87
C PHE A 40 1.78 5.68 -7.39
N THR A 41 2.92 5.27 -6.83
CA THR A 41 2.98 4.80 -5.45
C THR A 41 4.29 5.16 -4.78
N CYS A 42 4.25 5.21 -3.46
CA CYS A 42 5.41 5.28 -2.58
C CYS A 42 5.20 4.32 -1.41
N PHE A 43 6.28 4.03 -0.68
CA PHE A 43 6.30 3.03 0.39
C PHE A 43 6.75 3.66 1.70
N VAL A 44 6.00 4.63 2.20
CA VAL A 44 6.32 5.34 3.44
C VAL A 44 5.49 4.78 4.58
N ASN A 45 6.15 4.45 5.69
CA ASN A 45 5.49 4.03 6.91
C ASN A 45 4.93 5.23 7.69
N TYR A 46 3.95 4.98 8.57
CA TYR A 46 3.33 6.00 9.42
C TYR A 46 4.34 6.78 10.28
N ASP A 47 5.41 6.12 10.71
CA ASP A 47 6.42 6.65 11.64
C ASP A 47 7.63 7.28 10.92
N GLU A 48 7.60 7.44 9.60
CA GLU A 48 8.64 8.09 8.81
C GLU A 48 8.78 9.59 9.13
N SER A 49 10.00 10.12 8.96
CA SER A 49 10.26 11.54 9.12
C SER A 49 9.48 12.37 8.09
N GLU A 50 9.11 13.60 8.46
CA GLU A 50 8.41 14.50 7.53
C GLU A 50 9.23 14.79 6.26
N GLU A 51 10.56 14.84 6.36
CA GLU A 51 11.45 15.03 5.22
C GLU A 51 11.37 13.87 4.22
N ASN A 52 11.35 12.63 4.72
CA ASN A 52 11.19 11.44 3.90
C ASN A 52 9.78 11.39 3.26
N LYS A 53 8.75 11.77 3.99
CA LYS A 53 7.39 11.88 3.43
C LYS A 53 7.32 12.87 2.27
N VAL A 54 7.96 14.04 2.41
CA VAL A 54 8.02 15.04 1.32
C VAL A 54 8.61 14.42 0.04
N GLY A 55 9.77 13.75 0.14
CA GLY A 55 10.42 13.11 -1.01
C GLY A 55 9.60 11.99 -1.62
N ALA A 56 9.09 11.10 -0.78
CA ALA A 56 8.33 9.95 -1.23
C ALA A 56 7.00 10.31 -1.90
N PHE A 57 6.21 11.19 -1.30
CA PHE A 57 4.93 11.61 -1.84
C PHE A 57 5.04 12.57 -3.02
N ARG A 58 6.24 13.04 -3.37
CA ARG A 58 6.51 13.82 -4.58
C ARG A 58 6.04 13.09 -5.84
N ILE A 59 6.03 11.77 -5.85
CA ILE A 59 5.54 10.97 -6.98
C ILE A 59 4.10 11.30 -7.38
N MET A 60 3.31 11.81 -6.43
CA MET A 60 1.94 12.24 -6.71
C MET A 60 1.88 13.52 -7.54
N ASP A 61 2.98 14.27 -7.65
CA ASP A 61 3.07 15.47 -8.49
C ASP A 61 3.43 15.16 -9.95
N LEU A 62 3.96 13.97 -10.24
CA LEU A 62 4.44 13.58 -11.56
C LEU A 62 3.31 13.47 -12.62
N PRO A 63 2.15 12.83 -12.37
CA PRO A 63 1.16 12.60 -13.41
C PRO A 63 0.52 13.90 -13.92
N GLU A 64 0.54 14.11 -15.24
CA GLU A 64 -0.29 15.11 -15.92
C GLU A 64 -1.62 14.45 -16.29
N PHE A 65 -2.68 14.74 -15.54
CA PHE A 65 -3.93 13.99 -15.63
C PHE A 65 -4.62 14.11 -16.99
N ASP A 66 -4.43 15.23 -17.71
CA ASP A 66 -4.99 15.41 -19.05
C ASP A 66 -4.43 14.40 -20.08
N LEU A 67 -3.38 13.66 -19.73
CA LEU A 67 -2.83 12.57 -20.53
C LEU A 67 -3.47 11.20 -20.23
N PHE A 68 -4.43 11.12 -19.31
CA PHE A 68 -5.12 9.90 -18.90
C PHE A 68 -6.61 9.98 -19.27
N ASP A 69 -7.24 8.82 -19.46
CA ASP A 69 -8.66 8.69 -19.73
C ASP A 69 -9.50 8.54 -18.43
N GLY A 70 -8.83 8.25 -17.31
CA GLY A 70 -9.46 8.11 -16.01
C GLY A 70 -8.45 8.07 -14.86
N VAL A 71 -8.90 8.48 -13.68
CA VAL A 71 -8.10 8.53 -12.45
C VAL A 71 -8.79 7.73 -11.35
N ILE A 72 -8.05 6.86 -10.67
CA ILE A 72 -8.49 6.16 -9.46
C ILE A 72 -7.58 6.58 -8.31
N CYS A 73 -8.16 7.10 -7.23
CA CYS A 73 -7.42 7.64 -6.10
C CYS A 73 -7.83 6.95 -4.78
N MET A 74 -6.86 6.32 -4.11
CA MET A 74 -7.00 5.82 -2.75
C MET A 74 -6.48 6.87 -1.76
N LYS A 75 -7.26 7.94 -1.57
CA LYS A 75 -6.89 9.10 -0.74
C LYS A 75 -6.41 8.70 0.67
N ASN A 76 -7.13 7.78 1.32
CA ASN A 76 -6.85 7.34 2.68
C ASN A 76 -5.51 6.59 2.83
N SER A 77 -4.95 6.07 1.74
CA SER A 77 -3.62 5.45 1.74
C SER A 77 -2.47 6.47 1.67
N ILE A 78 -2.76 7.71 1.26
CA ILE A 78 -1.76 8.78 1.11
C ILE A 78 -1.69 9.56 2.44
N GLN A 79 -0.66 9.28 3.23
CA GLN A 79 -0.55 9.72 4.62
C GLN A 79 0.19 11.04 4.80
N TYR A 80 0.16 11.89 3.78
CA TYR A 80 0.77 13.21 3.79
C TYR A 80 -0.23 14.24 3.28
N GLU A 81 -0.87 14.95 4.19
CA GLU A 81 -1.98 15.86 3.88
C GLU A 81 -1.65 16.92 2.81
N PRO A 82 -0.46 17.55 2.80
CA PRO A 82 -0.11 18.49 1.73
C PRO A 82 -0.14 17.85 0.33
N ALA A 83 0.35 16.62 0.19
CA ALA A 83 0.31 15.90 -1.08
C ALA A 83 -1.13 15.54 -1.48
N VAL A 84 -1.97 15.11 -0.54
CA VAL A 84 -3.39 14.82 -0.77
C VAL A 84 -4.13 16.06 -1.29
N ASN A 85 -3.94 17.21 -0.64
CA ASN A 85 -4.62 18.45 -1.01
C ASN A 85 -4.19 18.92 -2.41
N SER A 86 -2.89 18.90 -2.71
CA SER A 86 -2.35 19.21 -4.04
C SER A 86 -2.90 18.25 -5.11
N LEU A 87 -2.86 16.96 -4.84
CA LEU A 87 -3.33 15.91 -5.75
C LEU A 87 -4.81 16.09 -6.12
N ILE A 88 -5.68 16.23 -5.12
CA ILE A 88 -7.12 16.41 -5.34
C ILE A 88 -7.41 17.69 -6.12
N ALA A 89 -6.72 18.80 -5.81
CA ALA A 89 -6.88 20.06 -6.55
C ALA A 89 -6.50 19.89 -8.04
N ARG A 90 -5.41 19.18 -8.33
CA ARG A 90 -4.95 18.89 -9.70
C ARG A 90 -5.92 17.98 -10.45
N ILE A 91 -6.42 16.90 -9.82
CA ILE A 91 -7.42 16.01 -10.41
C ILE A 91 -8.69 16.80 -10.79
N LYS A 92 -9.20 17.62 -9.87
CA LYS A 92 -10.39 18.46 -10.14
C LYS A 92 -10.17 19.48 -11.27
N LYS A 93 -8.96 20.02 -11.40
CA LYS A 93 -8.60 20.98 -12.46
C LYS A 93 -8.55 20.33 -13.84
N SER A 94 -8.09 19.09 -13.95
CA SER A 94 -7.94 18.37 -15.21
C SER A 94 -9.29 17.99 -15.87
N LYS A 95 -10.37 17.94 -15.11
CA LYS A 95 -11.71 17.50 -15.55
C LYS A 95 -11.76 16.07 -16.12
N VAL A 96 -10.72 15.28 -15.94
CA VAL A 96 -10.72 13.85 -16.30
C VAL A 96 -11.66 13.09 -15.34
N PRO A 97 -12.43 12.12 -15.79
CA PRO A 97 -13.25 11.29 -14.91
C PRO A 97 -12.38 10.68 -13.79
N ALA A 98 -12.81 10.86 -12.54
CA ALA A 98 -12.06 10.39 -11.39
C ALA A 98 -12.95 9.65 -10.39
N VAL A 99 -12.41 8.59 -9.81
CA VAL A 99 -13.04 7.79 -8.75
C VAL A 99 -12.18 7.84 -7.50
N SER A 100 -12.80 8.17 -6.38
CA SER A 100 -12.21 7.97 -5.05
C SER A 100 -12.62 6.60 -4.50
N VAL A 101 -11.69 5.87 -3.91
CA VAL A 101 -11.94 4.56 -3.28
C VAL A 101 -12.00 4.75 -1.77
N ASP A 102 -12.99 4.12 -1.12
CA ASP A 102 -13.35 4.18 0.30
C ASP A 102 -13.79 5.59 0.74
N GLU A 103 -12.91 6.53 0.80
CA GLU A 103 -13.21 7.88 1.27
C GLU A 103 -13.78 8.75 0.15
N LYS A 104 -14.97 9.30 0.36
CA LYS A 104 -15.62 10.17 -0.61
C LYS A 104 -14.88 11.49 -0.79
N VAL A 105 -14.68 11.88 -2.05
CA VAL A 105 -14.10 13.17 -2.43
C VAL A 105 -15.12 13.92 -3.30
N ASP A 106 -15.47 15.15 -2.90
CA ASP A 106 -16.42 15.97 -3.66
C ASP A 106 -15.95 16.22 -5.10
N GLY A 107 -16.84 15.98 -6.06
CA GLY A 107 -16.56 16.14 -7.48
C GLY A 107 -15.89 14.92 -8.14
N MET A 108 -15.78 13.80 -7.45
CA MET A 108 -15.36 12.50 -7.99
C MET A 108 -16.50 11.49 -7.82
N TYR A 109 -16.52 10.45 -8.66
CA TYR A 109 -17.28 9.23 -8.35
C TYR A 109 -16.68 8.59 -7.09
N ASN A 110 -17.48 7.77 -6.41
CA ASN A 110 -16.98 7.06 -5.22
C ASN A 110 -17.38 5.58 -5.26
N VAL A 111 -16.44 4.72 -4.94
CA VAL A 111 -16.67 3.32 -4.58
C VAL A 111 -16.21 3.13 -3.15
N GLY A 112 -17.11 2.69 -2.28
CA GLY A 112 -16.79 2.51 -0.86
C GLY A 112 -17.50 1.31 -0.26
N ILE A 113 -17.22 1.08 1.00
CA ILE A 113 -17.87 0.06 1.83
C ILE A 113 -18.47 0.72 3.08
N SER A 114 -19.41 0.02 3.72
CA SER A 114 -19.89 0.38 5.05
C SER A 114 -19.19 -0.46 6.09
N ASP A 115 -18.20 0.12 6.75
CA ASP A 115 -17.48 -0.55 7.84
C ASP A 115 -18.38 -0.69 9.09
N TYR A 116 -19.37 0.22 9.25
CA TYR A 116 -20.24 0.26 10.40
C TYR A 116 -21.10 -1.01 10.54
N SER A 117 -21.80 -1.42 9.49
CA SER A 117 -22.73 -2.55 9.55
C SER A 117 -22.00 -3.85 9.93
N SER A 118 -20.90 -4.16 9.27
CA SER A 118 -20.18 -5.42 9.52
C SER A 118 -19.44 -5.44 10.84
N GLN A 119 -18.95 -4.29 11.31
CA GLN A 119 -18.38 -4.21 12.65
C GLN A 119 -19.46 -4.41 13.73
N LYS A 120 -20.66 -3.87 13.50
CA LYS A 120 -21.81 -4.08 14.37
C LYS A 120 -22.22 -5.55 14.39
N ASP A 121 -22.35 -6.17 13.21
CA ASP A 121 -22.70 -7.61 13.09
C ASP A 121 -21.73 -8.52 13.85
N ILE A 122 -20.42 -8.23 13.86
CA ILE A 122 -19.44 -8.99 14.65
C ILE A 122 -19.73 -8.85 16.17
N VAL A 123 -19.97 -7.63 16.64
CA VAL A 123 -20.22 -7.41 18.07
C VAL A 123 -21.53 -8.03 18.50
N GLU A 124 -22.60 -7.89 17.71
CA GLU A 124 -23.89 -8.54 17.94
C GLU A 124 -23.77 -10.06 17.95
N HIS A 125 -23.00 -10.65 17.02
CA HIS A 125 -22.71 -12.08 17.04
C HIS A 125 -22.05 -12.54 18.35
N LEU A 126 -21.09 -11.78 18.90
CA LEU A 126 -20.48 -12.11 20.18
C LEU A 126 -21.46 -12.04 21.34
N ILE A 127 -22.40 -11.08 21.31
CA ILE A 127 -23.41 -10.91 22.34
C ILE A 127 -24.52 -11.98 22.20
N GLU A 128 -25.09 -12.14 21.02
CA GLU A 128 -26.28 -12.96 20.81
C GLU A 128 -25.97 -14.46 20.66
N THR A 129 -24.86 -14.81 19.97
CA THR A 129 -24.51 -16.22 19.72
C THR A 129 -23.67 -16.81 20.84
N HIS A 130 -22.77 -16.01 21.45
CA HIS A 130 -21.86 -16.46 22.49
C HIS A 130 -22.27 -16.00 23.91
N ASP A 131 -23.36 -15.24 24.04
CA ASP A 131 -23.87 -14.67 25.33
C ASP A 131 -22.80 -13.90 26.12
N LEU A 132 -21.95 -13.13 25.43
CA LEU A 132 -20.87 -12.38 26.03
C LEU A 132 -21.31 -10.99 26.49
N LYS A 133 -20.79 -10.57 27.68
CA LYS A 133 -21.07 -9.25 28.25
C LYS A 133 -19.84 -8.43 28.62
N LYS A 134 -18.64 -9.03 28.52
CA LYS A 134 -17.38 -8.36 28.80
C LYS A 134 -16.56 -8.37 27.47
N ILE A 135 -16.84 -7.41 26.63
CA ILE A 135 -16.22 -7.26 25.31
C ILE A 135 -15.38 -5.98 25.34
N ASN A 136 -14.08 -6.10 25.13
CA ASN A 136 -13.19 -4.95 25.02
C ASN A 136 -12.90 -4.63 23.55
N TYR A 137 -12.53 -3.38 23.27
CA TYR A 137 -12.31 -2.90 21.93
C TYR A 137 -10.91 -2.30 21.76
N VAL A 138 -10.25 -2.63 20.65
CA VAL A 138 -8.98 -2.03 20.21
C VAL A 138 -9.26 -1.14 19.02
N CYS A 139 -9.31 0.17 19.27
CA CYS A 139 -9.57 1.18 18.23
C CYS A 139 -8.45 1.27 17.21
N GLY A 140 -8.79 1.64 16.00
CA GLY A 140 -7.87 2.26 15.04
C GLY A 140 -7.73 3.78 15.28
N ILE A 141 -7.21 4.47 14.28
CA ILE A 141 -7.04 5.94 14.30
C ILE A 141 -8.43 6.60 14.14
N LEU A 142 -8.92 7.25 15.20
CA LEU A 142 -10.27 7.83 15.24
C LEU A 142 -10.43 9.12 14.41
N GLN A 143 -9.33 9.74 13.95
CA GLN A 143 -9.38 10.88 13.03
C GLN A 143 -9.88 10.46 11.64
N GLY A 144 -9.62 9.21 11.23
CA GLY A 144 -10.12 8.62 10.00
C GLY A 144 -11.61 8.23 10.08
N LYS A 145 -12.29 8.19 8.92
CA LYS A 145 -13.68 7.77 8.81
C LYS A 145 -13.85 6.31 9.29
N GLU A 146 -13.00 5.41 8.79
CA GLU A 146 -13.04 3.98 9.09
C GLU A 146 -12.95 3.68 10.60
N GLY A 147 -11.98 4.30 11.28
CA GLY A 147 -11.79 4.13 12.73
C GLY A 147 -13.01 4.60 13.52
N ARG A 148 -13.63 5.73 13.12
CA ARG A 148 -14.84 6.24 13.76
C ARG A 148 -16.06 5.34 13.52
N GLU A 149 -16.27 4.88 12.29
CA GLU A 149 -17.41 4.02 11.94
C GLU A 149 -17.35 2.69 12.71
N ARG A 150 -16.18 2.03 12.71
CA ARG A 150 -15.98 0.78 13.45
C ARG A 150 -16.14 0.95 14.96
N TYR A 151 -15.60 2.05 15.53
CA TYR A 151 -15.75 2.35 16.95
C TYR A 151 -17.18 2.64 17.35
N ASN A 152 -17.90 3.45 16.54
CA ASN A 152 -19.29 3.75 16.81
C ASN A 152 -20.15 2.48 16.72
N ALA A 153 -19.91 1.63 15.73
CA ALA A 153 -20.60 0.36 15.56
C ALA A 153 -20.47 -0.56 16.82
N TYR A 154 -19.24 -0.65 17.37
CA TYR A 154 -19.05 -1.36 18.63
C TYR A 154 -19.84 -0.75 19.77
N ARG A 155 -19.78 0.57 19.95
CA ARG A 155 -20.49 1.25 21.03
C ARG A 155 -22.00 1.11 20.91
N ASP A 156 -22.53 1.29 19.73
CA ASP A 156 -23.98 1.22 19.48
C ASP A 156 -24.50 -0.21 19.71
N ALA A 157 -23.78 -1.24 19.26
CA ALA A 157 -24.13 -2.63 19.55
C ALA A 157 -24.15 -2.94 21.05
N MET A 158 -23.17 -2.48 21.81
CA MET A 158 -23.12 -2.65 23.25
C MET A 158 -24.29 -1.91 23.96
N GLU A 159 -24.57 -0.66 23.53
CA GLU A 159 -25.65 0.15 24.10
C GLU A 159 -27.05 -0.45 23.81
N GLU A 160 -27.30 -0.89 22.58
CA GLU A 160 -28.57 -1.51 22.19
C GLU A 160 -28.87 -2.79 22.97
N HIS A 161 -27.82 -3.51 23.42
CA HIS A 161 -27.96 -4.70 24.27
C HIS A 161 -27.88 -4.37 25.78
N GLY A 162 -27.86 -3.09 26.17
CA GLY A 162 -27.81 -2.65 27.55
C GLY A 162 -26.49 -3.00 28.26
N ILE A 163 -25.39 -3.18 27.54
CA ILE A 163 -24.08 -3.52 28.09
C ILE A 163 -23.26 -2.22 28.22
N PRO A 164 -22.94 -1.77 29.47
CA PRO A 164 -22.18 -0.54 29.66
C PRO A 164 -20.74 -0.70 29.19
N VAL A 165 -20.21 0.34 28.54
CA VAL A 165 -18.81 0.42 28.10
C VAL A 165 -18.05 1.41 28.99
N CYS A 166 -16.93 0.99 29.57
CA CYS A 166 -16.06 1.81 30.40
C CYS A 166 -14.74 2.12 29.64
N ASP A 167 -14.11 3.24 29.99
CA ASP A 167 -12.87 3.68 29.29
C ASP A 167 -11.72 2.66 29.37
N ASN A 168 -11.63 1.88 30.47
CA ASN A 168 -10.62 0.85 30.62
C ASN A 168 -10.81 -0.38 29.71
N GLN A 169 -11.97 -0.48 29.06
CA GLN A 169 -12.27 -1.51 28.04
C GLN A 169 -11.83 -1.10 26.65
N ILE A 170 -11.41 0.14 26.46
CA ILE A 170 -11.01 0.69 25.16
C ILE A 170 -9.49 0.92 25.15
N TYR A 171 -8.84 0.46 24.08
CA TYR A 171 -7.46 0.77 23.80
C TYR A 171 -7.38 1.55 22.49
N HIS A 172 -6.68 2.69 22.47
CA HIS A 172 -6.48 3.51 21.28
C HIS A 172 -5.20 3.07 20.57
N GLY A 173 -5.35 2.34 19.48
CA GLY A 173 -4.28 1.82 18.65
C GLY A 173 -4.07 2.63 17.36
N ASN A 174 -3.18 2.12 16.52
CA ASN A 174 -2.77 2.75 15.26
C ASN A 174 -2.66 1.74 14.10
N TYR A 175 -3.48 0.71 14.10
CA TYR A 175 -3.58 -0.35 13.08
C TYR A 175 -2.37 -1.30 12.98
N ASN A 176 -1.37 -1.22 13.86
CA ASN A 176 -0.23 -2.13 13.87
C ASN A 176 -0.32 -3.23 14.93
N ARG A 177 0.46 -4.31 14.76
CA ARG A 177 0.50 -5.45 15.69
C ARG A 177 0.89 -5.05 17.11
N GLU A 178 1.80 -4.10 17.25
CA GLU A 178 2.27 -3.65 18.55
C GLU A 178 1.15 -3.02 19.38
N SER A 179 0.21 -2.32 18.73
CA SER A 179 -0.99 -1.80 19.39
C SER A 179 -1.85 -2.93 19.97
N GLY A 180 -2.01 -4.03 19.26
CA GLY A 180 -2.73 -5.20 19.76
C GLY A 180 -2.06 -5.83 20.98
N ARG A 181 -0.72 -6.00 20.94
CA ARG A 181 0.05 -6.50 22.09
C ARG A 181 -0.11 -5.60 23.32
N LYS A 182 0.03 -4.29 23.16
CA LYS A 182 -0.13 -3.30 24.23
C LYS A 182 -1.56 -3.23 24.77
N ALA A 183 -2.56 -3.43 23.92
CA ALA A 183 -3.95 -3.51 24.35
C ALA A 183 -4.16 -4.66 25.35
N VAL A 184 -3.66 -5.85 25.05
CA VAL A 184 -3.72 -7.00 25.96
C VAL A 184 -3.00 -6.69 27.28
N GLU A 185 -1.82 -6.09 27.25
CA GLU A 185 -1.09 -5.68 28.45
C GLU A 185 -1.88 -4.68 29.32
N GLN A 186 -2.63 -3.78 28.69
CA GLN A 186 -3.54 -2.89 29.42
C GLN A 186 -4.70 -3.67 30.04
N PHE A 187 -5.36 -4.53 29.27
CA PHE A 187 -6.53 -5.28 29.73
C PHE A 187 -6.19 -6.23 30.88
N MET A 188 -5.00 -6.83 30.87
CA MET A 188 -4.51 -7.69 31.97
C MET A 188 -4.35 -6.96 33.30
N LYS A 189 -4.13 -5.63 33.29
CA LYS A 189 -4.04 -4.82 34.52
C LYS A 189 -5.40 -4.65 35.25
N TYR A 190 -6.47 -4.89 34.51
CA TYR A 190 -7.85 -4.88 35.01
C TYR A 190 -8.40 -6.32 35.03
N ASN A 191 -9.60 -6.52 34.65
CA ASN A 191 -10.16 -7.86 34.44
C ASN A 191 -10.14 -8.24 32.98
N MET A 192 -9.51 -9.39 32.65
CA MET A 192 -9.48 -9.91 31.30
C MET A 192 -10.91 -10.03 30.73
N PRO A 193 -11.18 -9.53 29.51
CA PRO A 193 -12.49 -9.64 28.88
C PRO A 193 -12.76 -11.07 28.39
N GLN A 194 -14.03 -11.35 28.08
CA GLN A 194 -14.43 -12.58 27.37
C GLN A 194 -14.12 -12.51 25.88
N ALA A 195 -14.13 -11.32 25.31
CA ALA A 195 -13.72 -11.10 23.92
C ALA A 195 -12.98 -9.78 23.76
N ILE A 196 -12.08 -9.76 22.76
CA ILE A 196 -11.39 -8.56 22.27
C ILE A 196 -11.76 -8.39 20.80
N VAL A 197 -12.44 -7.28 20.50
CA VAL A 197 -12.78 -6.87 19.14
C VAL A 197 -11.75 -5.85 18.69
N CYS A 198 -11.06 -6.12 17.60
CA CYS A 198 -10.04 -5.22 17.05
C CYS A 198 -10.54 -4.53 15.78
N ALA A 199 -10.17 -3.27 15.62
CA ALA A 199 -10.55 -2.50 14.42
C ALA A 199 -9.85 -2.98 13.14
N ASN A 200 -8.80 -3.82 13.24
CA ASN A 200 -8.22 -4.52 12.08
C ASN A 200 -7.52 -5.82 12.48
N ASP A 201 -7.17 -6.63 11.48
CA ASP A 201 -6.52 -7.93 11.66
C ASP A 201 -5.11 -7.83 12.22
N ALA A 202 -4.34 -6.83 11.83
CA ALA A 202 -2.98 -6.66 12.36
C ALA A 202 -2.98 -6.48 13.88
N MET A 203 -3.89 -5.65 14.42
CA MET A 203 -4.04 -5.49 15.87
C MET A 203 -4.59 -6.77 16.51
N ALA A 204 -5.54 -7.46 15.85
CA ALA A 204 -6.09 -8.71 16.35
C ALA A 204 -5.01 -9.79 16.49
N ILE A 205 -4.17 -9.97 15.48
CA ILE A 205 -3.05 -10.91 15.50
C ILE A 205 -2.05 -10.54 16.61
N GLY A 206 -1.72 -9.25 16.76
CA GLY A 206 -0.88 -8.79 17.87
C GLY A 206 -1.47 -9.11 19.25
N ALA A 207 -2.80 -8.96 19.39
CA ALA A 207 -3.50 -9.35 20.61
C ALA A 207 -3.45 -10.87 20.84
N MET A 208 -3.70 -11.68 19.82
CA MET A 208 -3.62 -13.14 19.89
C MET A 208 -2.21 -13.63 20.28
N GLU A 209 -1.17 -13.08 19.66
CA GLU A 209 0.23 -13.37 20.01
C GLU A 209 0.50 -13.10 21.51
N ARG A 210 0.06 -11.94 22.02
CA ARG A 210 0.28 -11.57 23.43
C ARG A 210 -0.54 -12.43 24.38
N LEU A 211 -1.77 -12.76 24.05
CA LEU A 211 -2.61 -13.69 24.81
C LEU A 211 -1.95 -15.07 24.94
N GLN A 212 -1.51 -15.65 23.81
CA GLN A 212 -0.85 -16.96 23.79
C GLN A 212 0.47 -16.97 24.57
N GLN A 213 1.29 -15.90 24.47
CA GLN A 213 2.51 -15.74 25.26
C GLN A 213 2.24 -15.71 26.78
N ASN A 214 1.05 -15.26 27.18
CA ASN A 214 0.63 -15.25 28.58
C ASN A 214 -0.20 -16.47 29.00
N GLY A 215 -0.29 -17.49 28.14
CA GLY A 215 -0.93 -18.77 28.44
C GLY A 215 -2.45 -18.80 28.29
N TYR A 216 -3.07 -17.75 27.71
CA TYR A 216 -4.49 -17.75 27.38
C TYR A 216 -4.77 -18.56 26.12
N ARG A 217 -5.83 -19.35 26.16
CA ARG A 217 -6.32 -20.13 25.01
C ARG A 217 -7.37 -19.32 24.27
N ILE A 218 -7.30 -19.37 22.95
CA ILE A 218 -8.24 -18.73 22.04
C ILE A 218 -8.93 -19.85 21.26
N PRO A 219 -10.25 -19.97 21.26
CA PRO A 219 -11.24 -19.06 21.84
C PRO A 219 -11.64 -19.33 23.30
N GLU A 220 -11.14 -20.39 23.95
CA GLU A 220 -11.70 -20.93 25.19
C GLU A 220 -11.66 -19.97 26.39
N ASP A 221 -10.58 -19.19 26.51
CA ASP A 221 -10.42 -18.23 27.60
C ASP A 221 -10.78 -16.80 27.14
N VAL A 222 -10.45 -16.46 25.88
CA VAL A 222 -10.73 -15.13 25.28
C VAL A 222 -10.99 -15.30 23.77
N ILE A 223 -12.12 -14.81 23.29
CA ILE A 223 -12.40 -14.68 21.85
C ILE A 223 -11.69 -13.45 21.30
N VAL A 224 -11.17 -13.56 20.07
CA VAL A 224 -10.57 -12.42 19.35
C VAL A 224 -11.18 -12.31 17.95
N THR A 225 -11.55 -11.08 17.56
CA THR A 225 -12.03 -10.78 16.20
C THR A 225 -11.27 -9.62 15.60
N GLY A 226 -11.10 -9.63 14.29
CA GLY A 226 -10.43 -8.60 13.51
C GLY A 226 -11.35 -7.96 12.46
N PHE A 227 -10.74 -7.29 11.49
CA PHE A 227 -11.38 -6.64 10.35
C PHE A 227 -10.34 -6.53 9.21
N ASP A 228 -10.71 -6.66 7.94
CA ASP A 228 -9.99 -6.55 6.68
C ASP A 228 -9.78 -7.87 5.93
N ASN A 229 -9.80 -9.02 6.62
CA ASN A 229 -9.49 -10.34 6.06
C ASN A 229 -8.10 -10.38 5.41
N ASP A 230 -7.11 -9.86 6.13
CA ASP A 230 -5.70 -9.95 5.72
C ASP A 230 -5.27 -11.40 5.58
N GLU A 231 -4.34 -11.68 4.67
CA GLU A 231 -3.87 -13.04 4.38
C GLU A 231 -3.47 -13.82 5.65
N LEU A 232 -2.78 -13.16 6.58
CA LEU A 232 -2.36 -13.80 7.82
C LEU A 232 -3.53 -14.18 8.75
N SER A 233 -4.70 -13.56 8.61
CA SER A 233 -5.88 -13.90 9.41
C SER A 233 -6.35 -15.33 9.17
N GLU A 234 -6.14 -15.86 7.97
CA GLU A 234 -6.49 -17.23 7.61
C GLU A 234 -5.47 -18.25 8.15
N PHE A 235 -4.20 -17.87 8.17
CA PHE A 235 -3.08 -18.77 8.48
C PHE A 235 -2.63 -18.72 9.94
N PHE A 236 -3.07 -17.72 10.72
CA PHE A 236 -2.75 -17.66 12.14
C PHE A 236 -3.42 -18.82 12.90
N VAL A 237 -2.84 -19.27 14.00
CA VAL A 237 -3.39 -20.38 14.80
C VAL A 237 -3.76 -19.86 16.18
N PRO A 238 -5.08 -19.89 16.53
CA PRO A 238 -6.22 -20.25 15.69
C PRO A 238 -6.48 -19.22 14.58
N SER A 239 -7.13 -19.62 13.48
CA SER A 239 -7.49 -18.72 12.38
C SER A 239 -8.48 -17.64 12.83
N LEU A 240 -8.27 -16.41 12.36
CA LEU A 240 -8.95 -15.22 12.87
C LEU A 240 -10.32 -14.98 12.21
N THR A 241 -11.35 -14.85 13.03
CA THR A 241 -12.67 -14.32 12.65
C THR A 241 -12.53 -12.84 12.29
N THR A 242 -13.01 -12.46 11.11
CA THR A 242 -12.77 -11.13 10.52
C THR A 242 -13.87 -10.72 9.53
N VAL A 243 -13.74 -9.55 8.92
CA VAL A 243 -14.60 -9.05 7.86
C VAL A 243 -13.83 -8.96 6.55
N ASP A 244 -14.33 -9.62 5.50
CA ASP A 244 -13.85 -9.41 4.14
C ASP A 244 -14.48 -8.15 3.54
N ARG A 245 -13.65 -7.17 3.26
CA ARG A 245 -14.04 -5.89 2.64
C ARG A 245 -14.25 -6.00 1.14
N ARG A 246 -13.97 -7.15 0.54
CA ARG A 246 -14.08 -7.39 -0.91
C ARG A 246 -13.33 -6.36 -1.75
N GLN A 247 -12.10 -6.06 -1.38
CA GLN A 247 -11.27 -5.02 -1.98
C GLN A 247 -11.11 -5.15 -3.50
N GLU A 248 -11.06 -6.39 -4.03
CA GLU A 248 -11.03 -6.62 -5.49
C GLU A 248 -12.29 -6.08 -6.19
N LEU A 249 -13.46 -6.16 -5.53
CA LEU A 249 -14.69 -5.59 -6.09
C LEU A 249 -14.66 -4.06 -6.07
N LEU A 250 -14.04 -3.44 -5.05
CA LEU A 250 -13.80 -1.99 -5.04
C LEU A 250 -13.01 -1.57 -6.29
N GLY A 251 -11.88 -2.23 -6.54
CA GLY A 251 -11.04 -1.96 -7.71
C GLY A 251 -11.78 -2.16 -9.05
N LYS A 252 -12.50 -3.28 -9.19
CA LYS A 252 -13.30 -3.56 -10.38
C LYS A 252 -14.37 -2.48 -10.62
N ASN A 253 -15.13 -2.11 -9.59
CA ASN A 253 -16.18 -1.12 -9.71
C ASN A 253 -15.63 0.30 -9.94
N ALA A 254 -14.43 0.62 -9.43
CA ALA A 254 -13.77 1.88 -9.75
C ALA A 254 -13.50 2.03 -11.25
N VAL A 255 -13.05 0.96 -11.93
CA VAL A 255 -12.86 0.96 -13.38
C VAL A 255 -14.21 1.05 -14.11
N ASN A 256 -15.24 0.32 -13.65
CA ASN A 256 -16.56 0.37 -14.27
C ASN A 256 -17.16 1.80 -14.21
N LEU A 257 -17.08 2.48 -13.06
CA LEU A 257 -17.55 3.86 -12.92
C LEU A 257 -16.86 4.85 -13.86
N LEU A 258 -15.61 4.62 -14.22
CA LEU A 258 -14.89 5.48 -15.15
C LEU A 258 -15.36 5.31 -16.60
N PHE A 259 -15.72 4.09 -17.01
CA PHE A 259 -15.86 3.75 -18.43
C PHE A 259 -17.21 3.16 -18.83
N GLU A 260 -17.98 2.68 -17.87
CA GLU A 260 -19.35 2.23 -18.10
C GLU A 260 -20.32 3.36 -17.71
N ARG A 261 -21.31 3.62 -18.55
CA ARG A 261 -22.33 4.63 -18.23
C ARG A 261 -23.17 4.15 -17.04
N SER A 262 -22.97 4.81 -15.91
CA SER A 262 -23.80 4.62 -14.72
C SER A 262 -24.35 5.98 -14.30
N ASP A 263 -25.61 6.04 -13.95
CA ASP A 263 -26.22 7.22 -13.33
C ASP A 263 -25.81 7.33 -11.84
N ASP A 264 -25.24 6.24 -11.28
CA ASP A 264 -24.79 6.20 -9.90
C ASP A 264 -23.43 6.88 -9.74
N VAL A 265 -23.40 7.92 -8.93
CA VAL A 265 -22.14 8.64 -8.57
C VAL A 265 -21.42 7.96 -7.41
N ASN A 266 -22.14 7.15 -6.62
CA ASN A 266 -21.62 6.45 -5.45
C ASN A 266 -22.06 4.99 -5.48
N VAL A 267 -21.10 4.07 -5.41
CA VAL A 267 -21.32 2.63 -5.31
C VAL A 267 -20.87 2.16 -3.94
N GLN A 268 -21.76 1.46 -3.23
CA GLN A 268 -21.42 0.81 -1.96
C GLN A 268 -21.32 -0.70 -2.18
N ILE A 269 -20.23 -1.29 -1.69
CA ILE A 269 -20.00 -2.73 -1.74
C ILE A 269 -20.34 -3.32 -0.36
N ASP A 270 -21.14 -4.36 -0.36
CA ASP A 270 -21.43 -5.11 0.85
C ASP A 270 -20.19 -5.90 1.27
N THR A 271 -19.87 -5.84 2.55
CA THR A 271 -18.80 -6.63 3.16
C THR A 271 -19.32 -8.01 3.58
N LYS A 272 -18.43 -8.90 3.99
CA LYS A 272 -18.82 -10.25 4.41
C LYS A 272 -18.07 -10.64 5.69
N THR A 273 -18.78 -10.94 6.76
CA THR A 273 -18.18 -11.51 7.97
C THR A 273 -17.76 -12.96 7.71
N ILE A 274 -16.54 -13.29 8.12
CA ILE A 274 -15.96 -14.62 8.04
C ILE A 274 -15.70 -15.14 9.44
N TYR A 275 -16.50 -16.10 9.87
CA TYR A 275 -16.34 -16.76 11.16
C TYR A 275 -15.32 -17.89 11.05
N ARG A 276 -14.33 -17.87 11.96
CA ARG A 276 -13.23 -18.84 12.02
C ARG A 276 -13.01 -19.36 13.43
N GLU A 277 -11.86 -20.01 13.66
CA GLU A 277 -11.52 -20.66 14.93
C GLU A 277 -11.46 -19.69 16.10
N SER A 278 -11.02 -18.45 15.92
CA SER A 278 -10.81 -17.50 17.03
C SER A 278 -12.08 -17.05 17.73
N CYS A 279 -13.27 -17.27 17.15
CA CYS A 279 -14.54 -17.14 17.86
C CYS A 279 -15.19 -18.50 18.22
N GLY A 280 -14.61 -19.60 17.74
CA GLY A 280 -15.13 -20.96 18.01
C GLY A 280 -16.25 -21.43 17.09
N CYS A 281 -16.68 -20.61 16.10
CA CYS A 281 -17.82 -20.97 15.23
C CYS A 281 -17.45 -21.88 14.06
N ASN A 282 -16.22 -21.82 13.59
CA ASN A 282 -15.72 -22.69 12.54
C ASN A 282 -14.35 -23.24 12.89
N MET A 283 -14.31 -24.51 13.24
CA MET A 283 -13.10 -25.23 13.68
C MET A 283 -12.41 -25.99 12.53
N GLN A 284 -12.85 -25.79 11.28
CA GLN A 284 -12.19 -26.42 10.15
C GLN A 284 -11.09 -25.53 9.63
N PRO A 285 -9.84 -26.02 9.48
CA PRO A 285 -8.77 -25.28 8.86
C PRO A 285 -9.15 -24.94 7.40
N ALA A 286 -8.89 -23.70 7.01
CA ALA A 286 -9.21 -23.22 5.67
C ALA A 286 -8.40 -23.93 4.57
N MET A 287 -7.24 -24.49 4.93
CA MET A 287 -6.31 -25.16 4.02
C MET A 287 -5.71 -26.41 4.66
N GLU A 288 -5.34 -27.41 3.86
CA GLU A 288 -4.59 -28.56 4.37
C GLU A 288 -3.20 -28.14 4.86
N ILE A 289 -2.76 -28.68 5.99
CA ILE A 289 -1.46 -28.38 6.63
C ILE A 289 -0.29 -28.49 5.65
N LYS A 290 -0.37 -29.41 4.68
CA LYS A 290 0.66 -29.62 3.67
C LYS A 290 0.79 -28.42 2.72
N ASP A 291 -0.33 -27.92 2.24
CA ASP A 291 -0.38 -26.82 1.28
C ASP A 291 0.04 -25.52 1.96
N LEU A 292 -0.40 -25.31 3.20
CA LEU A 292 0.03 -24.20 4.05
C LEU A 292 1.57 -24.19 4.25
N ARG A 293 2.17 -25.35 4.56
CA ARG A 293 3.63 -25.47 4.72
C ARG A 293 4.36 -25.12 3.43
N MET A 294 3.88 -25.60 2.28
CA MET A 294 4.50 -25.29 0.99
C MET A 294 4.43 -23.79 0.68
N GLU A 295 3.30 -23.16 0.94
CA GLU A 295 3.12 -21.75 0.69
C GLU A 295 4.04 -20.90 1.58
N TYR A 296 4.08 -21.19 2.89
CA TYR A 296 4.98 -20.51 3.83
C TYR A 296 6.46 -20.73 3.49
N GLN A 297 6.84 -21.95 3.13
CA GLN A 297 8.21 -22.27 2.72
C GLN A 297 8.61 -21.45 1.49
N ASN A 298 7.76 -21.37 0.48
CA ASN A 298 8.01 -20.57 -0.72
C ASN A 298 8.14 -19.08 -0.37
N LYS A 299 7.28 -18.54 0.49
CA LYS A 299 7.39 -17.16 0.95
C LYS A 299 8.69 -16.90 1.68
N CYS A 300 9.09 -17.77 2.63
CA CYS A 300 10.35 -17.62 3.35
C CYS A 300 11.55 -17.59 2.38
N LEU A 301 11.60 -18.50 1.40
CA LEU A 301 12.68 -18.53 0.42
C LEU A 301 12.75 -17.25 -0.41
N ILE A 302 11.60 -16.74 -0.87
CA ILE A 302 11.53 -15.48 -1.62
C ILE A 302 12.03 -14.31 -0.77
N TYR A 303 11.65 -14.24 0.52
CA TYR A 303 12.12 -13.19 1.42
C TYR A 303 13.62 -13.30 1.73
N GLU A 304 14.16 -14.50 1.93
CA GLU A 304 15.59 -14.72 2.17
C GLU A 304 16.42 -14.28 0.96
N GLU A 305 16.07 -14.73 -0.25
CA GLU A 305 16.73 -14.33 -1.50
C GLU A 305 16.69 -12.81 -1.71
N ALA A 306 15.57 -12.20 -1.43
CA ALA A 306 15.39 -10.78 -1.58
C ALA A 306 16.21 -9.97 -0.56
N LEU A 307 16.27 -10.39 0.70
CA LEU A 307 17.11 -9.76 1.73
C LEU A 307 18.60 -9.86 1.40
N ASP A 308 19.06 -11.01 0.89
CA ASP A 308 20.45 -11.17 0.48
C ASP A 308 20.78 -10.33 -0.75
N SER A 309 19.86 -10.21 -1.70
CA SER A 309 20.00 -9.30 -2.84
C SER A 309 20.13 -7.85 -2.39
N LEU A 310 19.34 -7.42 -1.41
CA LEU A 310 19.38 -6.05 -0.87
C LEU A 310 20.69 -5.75 -0.15
N LYS A 311 21.19 -6.66 0.70
CA LYS A 311 22.50 -6.51 1.36
C LYS A 311 23.62 -6.33 0.33
N CYS A 312 23.62 -7.17 -0.72
CA CYS A 312 24.60 -7.05 -1.80
C CYS A 312 24.46 -5.72 -2.53
N MET A 313 23.24 -5.25 -2.78
CA MET A 313 22.99 -3.97 -3.44
C MET A 313 23.51 -2.81 -2.60
N GLU A 314 23.23 -2.76 -1.31
CA GLU A 314 23.72 -1.73 -0.41
C GLU A 314 25.24 -1.61 -0.46
N LEU A 315 25.95 -2.76 -0.40
CA LEU A 315 27.42 -2.79 -0.48
C LEU A 315 27.93 -2.34 -1.86
N ASP A 316 27.33 -2.82 -2.94
CA ASP A 316 27.74 -2.50 -4.30
C ASP A 316 27.50 -1.04 -4.70
N LEU A 317 26.49 -0.40 -4.12
CA LEU A 317 26.15 1.00 -4.39
C LEU A 317 26.86 1.99 -3.46
N THR A 318 27.74 1.48 -2.58
CA THR A 318 28.55 2.34 -1.70
C THR A 318 29.81 2.80 -2.41
N GLY A 319 30.15 4.09 -2.27
CA GLY A 319 31.41 4.67 -2.76
C GLY A 319 31.49 4.88 -4.27
N LEU A 320 30.36 4.95 -4.95
CA LEU A 320 30.27 5.26 -6.38
C LEU A 320 30.57 6.74 -6.63
N GLU A 321 31.26 7.04 -7.75
CA GLU A 321 31.68 8.38 -8.12
C GLU A 321 30.81 9.04 -9.19
N ASN A 322 30.10 8.22 -9.97
CA ASN A 322 29.27 8.71 -11.08
C ASN A 322 28.07 7.80 -11.37
N ILE A 323 27.14 8.31 -12.20
CA ILE A 323 25.90 7.61 -12.56
C ILE A 323 26.18 6.38 -13.43
N ASP A 324 27.22 6.39 -14.25
CA ASP A 324 27.54 5.25 -15.13
C ASP A 324 27.94 4.03 -14.32
N GLU A 325 28.74 4.21 -13.25
CA GLU A 325 29.06 3.16 -12.30
C GLU A 325 27.82 2.63 -11.58
N LEU A 326 26.91 3.52 -11.16
CA LEU A 326 25.62 3.12 -10.58
C LEU A 326 24.84 2.24 -11.55
N CYS A 327 24.71 2.65 -12.83
CA CYS A 327 24.02 1.88 -13.84
C CYS A 327 24.65 0.51 -14.06
N GLU A 328 25.98 0.42 -14.15
CA GLU A 328 26.67 -0.85 -14.31
C GLU A 328 26.43 -1.81 -13.13
N LYS A 329 26.47 -1.30 -11.90
CA LYS A 329 26.16 -2.11 -10.71
C LYS A 329 24.70 -2.56 -10.67
N MET A 330 23.77 -1.70 -11.06
CA MET A 330 22.35 -2.02 -11.07
C MET A 330 21.96 -3.10 -12.10
N LYS A 331 22.68 -3.24 -13.19
CA LYS A 331 22.36 -4.21 -14.26
C LYS A 331 22.18 -5.64 -13.72
N LYS A 332 23.04 -6.10 -12.81
CA LYS A 332 22.94 -7.47 -12.29
C LYS A 332 21.66 -7.70 -11.46
N TYR A 333 21.22 -6.68 -10.71
CA TYR A 333 19.99 -6.76 -9.92
C TYR A 333 18.75 -6.76 -10.78
N VAL A 334 18.74 -5.90 -11.82
CA VAL A 334 17.65 -5.85 -12.80
C VAL A 334 17.51 -7.18 -13.55
N VAL A 335 18.62 -7.79 -13.98
CA VAL A 335 18.59 -9.11 -14.65
C VAL A 335 18.19 -10.23 -13.69
N GLY A 336 18.58 -10.15 -12.43
CA GLY A 336 18.23 -11.13 -11.38
C GLY A 336 16.82 -11.01 -10.84
N SER A 337 16.06 -9.98 -11.26
CA SER A 337 14.66 -9.78 -10.87
C SER A 337 13.71 -10.39 -11.90
N ASP A 338 12.46 -10.62 -11.50
CA ASP A 338 11.40 -11.11 -12.39
C ASP A 338 10.78 -10.02 -13.30
N MET A 339 11.39 -8.81 -13.32
CA MET A 339 10.87 -7.68 -14.09
C MET A 339 11.07 -7.91 -15.59
N GLN A 340 10.02 -7.69 -16.39
CA GLN A 340 10.09 -7.69 -17.85
C GLN A 340 10.74 -6.40 -18.37
N SER A 341 10.51 -5.29 -17.68
CA SER A 341 11.16 -4.02 -17.97
C SER A 341 11.40 -3.19 -16.70
N PHE A 342 12.50 -2.43 -16.74
CA PHE A 342 12.89 -1.48 -15.70
C PHE A 342 13.51 -0.25 -16.32
N TYR A 343 13.05 0.92 -15.91
CA TYR A 343 13.53 2.21 -16.37
C TYR A 343 13.86 3.10 -15.19
N MET A 344 15.11 3.53 -15.08
CA MET A 344 15.54 4.54 -14.14
C MET A 344 15.52 5.90 -14.82
N CYS A 345 14.56 6.74 -14.49
CA CYS A 345 14.36 8.06 -15.06
C CYS A 345 14.91 9.11 -14.09
N LEU A 346 15.96 9.83 -14.47
CA LEU A 346 16.61 10.84 -13.63
C LEU A 346 16.31 12.25 -14.13
N CYS A 347 16.09 13.15 -13.21
CA CYS A 347 15.99 14.59 -13.45
C CYS A 347 17.24 15.13 -14.14
N ASP A 348 17.15 16.34 -14.71
CA ASP A 348 18.25 16.98 -15.43
C ASP A 348 19.51 17.05 -14.56
N LYS A 349 20.63 16.56 -15.08
CA LYS A 349 21.92 16.51 -14.38
C LYS A 349 22.40 17.90 -13.94
N ASN A 350 22.10 18.93 -14.71
CA ASN A 350 22.50 20.31 -14.39
C ASN A 350 21.74 20.85 -13.19
N GLU A 351 20.51 20.40 -12.94
CA GLU A 351 19.74 20.74 -11.76
C GLU A 351 20.10 19.84 -10.56
N LEU A 352 20.25 18.54 -10.78
CA LEU A 352 20.60 17.58 -9.73
C LEU A 352 21.95 17.86 -9.07
N PHE A 353 22.94 18.29 -9.83
CA PHE A 353 24.33 18.50 -9.37
C PHE A 353 24.73 19.96 -9.31
N ALA A 354 23.79 20.91 -9.30
CA ALA A 354 24.04 22.33 -9.14
C ALA A 354 24.56 22.67 -7.72
N ASP A 355 25.47 23.63 -7.64
CA ASP A 355 26.24 23.93 -6.41
C ASP A 355 25.41 24.44 -5.23
N LYS A 356 24.16 24.94 -5.43
CA LYS A 356 23.39 25.63 -4.38
C LYS A 356 21.90 25.37 -4.34
N SER A 357 21.32 24.70 -5.32
CA SER A 357 19.89 24.38 -5.34
C SER A 357 19.69 22.87 -5.24
N VAL A 358 18.95 22.45 -4.26
CA VAL A 358 18.50 21.09 -4.12
C VAL A 358 17.26 20.95 -5.01
N CYS A 359 17.27 20.01 -5.95
CA CYS A 359 16.11 19.72 -6.79
C CYS A 359 15.00 19.14 -5.92
N ASP A 360 13.92 19.88 -5.72
CA ASP A 360 12.78 19.51 -4.91
C ASP A 360 11.52 19.18 -5.75
N HIS A 361 11.69 19.04 -7.08
CA HIS A 361 10.62 18.76 -8.03
C HIS A 361 11.11 17.89 -9.19
N PHE A 362 10.21 17.36 -10.01
CA PHE A 362 10.58 16.71 -11.27
C PHE A 362 10.91 17.77 -12.32
N THR A 363 12.09 17.66 -12.92
CA THR A 363 12.49 18.55 -14.03
C THR A 363 11.62 18.32 -15.26
N GLU A 364 11.50 19.34 -16.13
CA GLU A 364 10.69 19.25 -17.34
C GLU A 364 11.16 18.10 -18.25
N LYS A 365 12.48 17.93 -18.37
CA LYS A 365 13.11 16.81 -19.06
C LYS A 365 13.78 15.85 -18.10
N VAL A 366 13.73 14.58 -18.44
CA VAL A 366 14.38 13.50 -17.72
C VAL A 366 15.16 12.61 -18.67
N SER A 367 16.25 12.04 -18.20
CA SER A 367 17.06 11.05 -18.92
C SER A 367 16.77 9.63 -18.43
N ILE A 368 17.05 8.61 -19.25
CA ILE A 368 16.99 7.20 -18.86
C ILE A 368 18.38 6.57 -18.94
N PRO A 369 19.24 6.77 -17.95
CA PRO A 369 20.58 6.20 -17.94
C PRO A 369 20.59 4.66 -17.83
N LEU A 370 19.54 4.06 -17.31
CA LEU A 370 19.37 2.61 -17.24
C LEU A 370 17.98 2.22 -17.74
N ALA A 371 17.92 1.54 -18.86
CA ALA A 371 16.72 0.98 -19.44
C ALA A 371 16.92 -0.52 -19.74
N TYR A 372 16.02 -1.35 -19.23
CA TYR A 372 15.99 -2.79 -19.49
C TYR A 372 14.60 -3.16 -20.00
N GLN A 373 14.54 -3.88 -21.11
CA GLN A 373 13.28 -4.30 -21.73
C GLN A 373 13.44 -5.66 -22.41
N ASN A 374 12.57 -6.60 -22.05
CA ASN A 374 12.51 -7.94 -22.67
C ASN A 374 13.89 -8.64 -22.72
N GLY A 375 14.64 -8.63 -21.63
CA GLY A 375 15.94 -9.30 -21.53
C GLY A 375 17.13 -8.51 -22.09
N LYS A 376 16.96 -7.23 -22.50
CA LYS A 376 18.02 -6.42 -23.11
C LYS A 376 18.09 -5.03 -22.49
N PHE A 377 19.32 -4.52 -22.39
CA PHE A 377 19.55 -3.11 -22.09
C PHE A 377 19.40 -2.27 -23.35
N CYS A 378 18.72 -1.15 -23.23
CA CYS A 378 18.41 -0.22 -24.31
C CYS A 378 18.87 1.19 -23.94
N SER A 379 18.93 2.08 -24.93
CA SER A 379 19.19 3.51 -24.73
C SER A 379 18.06 4.30 -25.38
N TYR A 380 17.70 5.40 -24.73
CA TYR A 380 16.64 6.30 -25.19
C TYR A 380 17.10 7.74 -25.01
N ASP A 381 16.58 8.64 -25.85
CA ASP A 381 16.82 10.06 -25.72
C ASP A 381 16.07 10.65 -24.52
N ASP A 382 16.50 11.82 -24.07
CA ASP A 382 15.80 12.59 -23.03
C ASP A 382 14.40 12.95 -23.50
N PHE A 383 13.45 12.90 -22.57
CA PHE A 383 12.03 13.13 -22.87
C PHE A 383 11.36 13.99 -21.77
N LEU A 384 10.11 14.40 -22.02
CA LEU A 384 9.36 15.20 -21.05
C LEU A 384 8.85 14.32 -19.89
N SER A 385 9.16 14.70 -18.68
CA SER A 385 8.79 13.93 -17.47
C SER A 385 7.28 13.64 -17.36
N LYS A 386 6.43 14.56 -17.83
CA LYS A 386 4.97 14.39 -17.88
C LYS A 386 4.50 13.20 -18.73
N GLU A 387 5.32 12.72 -19.64
CA GLU A 387 5.02 11.54 -20.48
C GLU A 387 5.27 10.23 -19.74
N ILE A 388 6.00 10.26 -18.61
CA ILE A 388 6.40 9.14 -17.73
C ILE A 388 7.36 8.18 -18.43
N LEU A 389 7.12 7.83 -19.67
CA LEU A 389 7.97 7.01 -20.55
C LEU A 389 7.89 7.53 -21.98
N PRO A 390 8.98 7.42 -22.77
CA PRO A 390 8.99 7.73 -24.20
C PRO A 390 7.87 7.01 -24.97
N LEU A 391 7.34 7.66 -25.98
CA LEU A 391 6.26 7.13 -26.82
C LEU A 391 6.63 5.76 -27.43
N GLU A 392 7.89 5.60 -27.83
CA GLU A 392 8.42 4.36 -28.42
C GLU A 392 8.31 3.13 -27.50
N ILE A 393 8.41 3.34 -26.20
CA ILE A 393 8.24 2.28 -25.19
C ILE A 393 6.76 1.94 -25.09
N ARG A 394 5.92 2.96 -24.98
CA ARG A 394 4.47 2.82 -24.79
C ARG A 394 3.77 2.13 -25.95
N GLU A 395 4.16 2.42 -27.19
CA GLU A 395 3.56 1.83 -28.39
C GLU A 395 3.97 0.37 -28.63
N LYS A 396 5.17 -0.02 -28.21
CA LYS A 396 5.68 -1.39 -28.40
C LYS A 396 5.25 -2.36 -27.31
N SER A 397 4.74 -1.87 -26.17
CA SER A 397 4.35 -2.72 -25.07
C SER A 397 3.04 -3.44 -25.37
N LYS A 398 3.01 -4.74 -25.13
CA LYS A 398 1.77 -5.51 -25.00
C LYS A 398 1.12 -5.08 -23.68
N ARG A 399 -0.20 -5.34 -23.49
CA ARG A 399 -0.96 -5.02 -22.25
C ARG A 399 -0.09 -5.04 -21.02
N THR A 400 0.11 -3.90 -20.40
CA THR A 400 0.98 -3.77 -19.24
C THR A 400 0.39 -2.79 -18.24
N PHE A 401 0.67 -3.07 -16.98
CA PHE A 401 0.62 -2.01 -15.99
C PHE A 401 2.06 -1.58 -15.68
N TYR A 402 2.21 -0.32 -15.37
CA TYR A 402 3.48 0.27 -14.98
C TYR A 402 3.40 0.74 -13.53
N THR A 403 4.35 0.30 -12.71
CA THR A 403 4.54 0.85 -11.37
C THR A 403 5.54 1.98 -11.45
N VAL A 404 5.16 3.15 -10.97
CA VAL A 404 5.97 4.38 -10.98
C VAL A 404 6.26 4.75 -9.53
N THR A 405 7.55 4.71 -9.15
CA THR A 405 8.01 4.93 -7.78
C THR A 405 9.07 6.03 -7.73
N PRO A 406 9.10 6.89 -6.70
CA PRO A 406 10.04 8.00 -6.62
C PRO A 406 11.45 7.51 -6.31
N ILE A 407 12.44 8.18 -6.89
CA ILE A 407 13.85 8.13 -6.44
C ILE A 407 14.12 9.42 -5.68
N TYR A 408 14.36 9.31 -4.39
CA TYR A 408 14.53 10.46 -3.53
C TYR A 408 15.53 10.20 -2.39
N TYR A 409 16.02 11.27 -1.80
CA TYR A 409 16.73 11.26 -0.54
C TYR A 409 16.22 12.41 0.32
N GLN A 410 15.57 12.11 1.43
CA GLN A 410 14.82 13.09 2.22
C GLN A 410 13.85 13.88 1.31
N HIS A 411 13.96 15.21 1.25
CA HIS A 411 13.13 16.07 0.40
C HIS A 411 13.67 16.24 -1.04
N ILE A 412 14.87 15.70 -1.34
CA ILE A 412 15.52 15.84 -2.66
C ILE A 412 14.90 14.85 -3.64
N CYS A 413 14.49 15.36 -4.81
CA CYS A 413 13.95 14.58 -5.90
C CYS A 413 15.05 14.25 -6.92
N TYR A 414 15.39 12.98 -7.07
CA TYR A 414 16.35 12.51 -8.10
C TYR A 414 15.66 12.06 -9.38
N GLY A 415 14.38 11.72 -9.31
CA GLY A 415 13.63 11.19 -10.44
C GLY A 415 12.66 10.09 -10.01
N TYR A 416 12.46 9.11 -10.88
CA TYR A 416 11.55 7.99 -10.62
C TYR A 416 11.99 6.71 -11.33
N CYS A 417 11.59 5.57 -10.80
CA CYS A 417 11.69 4.29 -11.48
C CYS A 417 10.33 3.92 -12.09
N VAL A 418 10.38 3.29 -13.27
CA VAL A 418 9.21 2.64 -13.87
C VAL A 418 9.53 1.18 -14.08
N SER A 419 8.67 0.30 -13.58
CA SER A 419 8.77 -1.15 -13.80
C SER A 419 7.45 -1.71 -14.27
N ASP A 420 7.49 -2.75 -15.08
CA ASP A 420 6.30 -3.45 -15.53
C ASP A 420 6.09 -4.75 -14.77
N GLY A 421 4.84 -5.13 -14.64
CA GLY A 421 4.27 -6.47 -14.54
C GLY A 421 4.86 -7.47 -13.55
N SER A 422 5.82 -7.12 -12.71
CA SER A 422 6.35 -8.10 -11.78
C SER A 422 5.54 -8.16 -10.49
N LEU A 423 5.22 -9.36 -10.04
CA LEU A 423 4.71 -9.62 -8.69
C LEU A 423 5.63 -9.04 -7.60
N PHE A 424 6.93 -8.88 -7.91
CA PHE A 424 7.92 -8.25 -7.04
C PHE A 424 7.56 -6.79 -6.74
N ALA A 425 7.13 -6.02 -7.75
CA ALA A 425 6.70 -4.63 -7.56
C ALA A 425 5.40 -4.51 -6.74
N LEU A 426 4.55 -5.54 -6.76
CA LEU A 426 3.24 -5.51 -6.10
C LEU A 426 3.23 -6.15 -4.69
N LYS A 427 4.11 -7.10 -4.41
CA LYS A 427 4.04 -7.92 -3.19
C LYS A 427 5.10 -7.60 -2.14
N SER A 428 6.08 -6.74 -2.44
CA SER A 428 7.16 -6.57 -1.49
C SER A 428 7.56 -5.11 -1.27
N GLU A 429 7.77 -4.77 -0.02
CA GLU A 429 8.54 -3.59 0.42
C GLU A 429 9.96 -3.55 -0.19
N LEU A 430 10.36 -4.63 -0.89
CA LEU A 430 11.67 -4.80 -1.50
C LEU A 430 11.89 -3.86 -2.67
N SER A 431 10.87 -3.56 -3.47
CA SER A 431 10.97 -2.55 -4.53
C SER A 431 11.20 -1.14 -3.96
N TYR A 432 10.67 -0.87 -2.77
CA TYR A 432 10.95 0.36 -2.03
C TYR A 432 12.42 0.46 -1.64
N LEU A 433 13.01 -0.62 -1.11
CA LEU A 433 14.40 -0.63 -0.72
C LEU A 433 15.36 -0.42 -1.91
N TRP A 434 14.95 -0.82 -3.12
CA TRP A 434 15.70 -0.47 -4.33
C TRP A 434 15.74 1.04 -4.56
N THR A 435 14.59 1.71 -4.52
CA THR A 435 14.54 3.17 -4.73
C THR A 435 15.25 3.94 -3.65
N VAL A 436 15.22 3.46 -2.40
CA VAL A 436 16.00 4.03 -1.28
C VAL A 436 17.50 3.88 -1.53
N ASN A 437 17.98 2.68 -1.88
CA ASN A 437 19.40 2.44 -2.15
C ASN A 437 19.89 3.26 -3.34
N ILE A 438 19.11 3.37 -4.42
CA ILE A 438 19.44 4.22 -5.57
C ILE A 438 19.49 5.69 -5.14
N GLY A 439 18.52 6.17 -4.37
CA GLY A 439 18.48 7.54 -3.85
C GLY A 439 19.70 7.88 -2.97
N MET A 440 20.06 6.97 -2.08
CA MET A 440 21.27 7.11 -1.24
C MET A 440 22.55 7.14 -2.08
N ALA A 441 22.67 6.28 -3.08
CA ALA A 441 23.83 6.24 -3.98
C ALA A 441 23.96 7.54 -4.77
N LEU A 442 22.86 8.07 -5.31
CA LEU A 442 22.84 9.33 -6.04
C LEU A 442 23.22 10.53 -5.14
N GLU A 443 22.75 10.55 -3.89
CA GLU A 443 23.16 11.58 -2.92
C GLU A 443 24.65 11.48 -2.58
N ASN A 444 25.21 10.28 -2.45
CA ASN A 444 26.63 10.08 -2.24
C ASN A 444 27.44 10.55 -3.45
N ILE A 445 27.03 10.23 -4.68
CA ILE A 445 27.64 10.72 -5.91
C ILE A 445 27.60 12.26 -5.97
N ARG A 446 26.45 12.86 -5.63
CA ARG A 446 26.29 14.34 -5.58
C ARG A 446 27.28 14.97 -4.61
N LYS A 447 27.37 14.44 -3.38
CA LYS A 447 28.30 14.94 -2.35
C LYS A 447 29.76 14.79 -2.76
N TRP A 448 30.11 13.62 -3.33
CA TRP A 448 31.46 13.37 -3.81
C TRP A 448 31.89 14.34 -4.92
N GLN A 449 31.03 14.56 -5.92
CA GLN A 449 31.29 15.50 -7.00
C GLN A 449 31.39 16.95 -6.48
N TRP A 450 30.56 17.33 -5.52
CA TRP A 450 30.64 18.65 -4.90
C TRP A 450 31.97 18.86 -4.14
N ILE A 451 32.40 17.90 -3.34
CA ILE A 451 33.68 17.93 -2.62
C ILE A 451 34.87 18.08 -3.58
N ASN A 452 34.88 17.32 -4.68
CA ASN A 452 35.96 17.37 -5.64
C ASN A 452 36.06 18.72 -6.35
N ARG A 453 34.93 19.33 -6.72
CA ARG A 453 34.90 20.70 -7.30
C ARG A 453 35.40 21.77 -6.33
N MET A 454 35.23 21.58 -5.02
CA MET A 454 35.74 22.51 -4.00
C MET A 454 37.25 22.38 -3.80
N ASN A 455 37.84 21.25 -4.16
CA ASN A 455 39.27 20.97 -4.05
C ASN A 455 40.07 21.34 -5.34
N GLU A 456 39.39 21.58 -6.45
CA GLU A 456 39.94 22.17 -7.70
C GLU A 456 39.93 23.72 -7.65
#